data_24307251f29a982eb1192ec7f4e05b1d
#
_entry.id   24307251f29a982eb1192ec7f4e05b1d
#
_cell.length_a   1.000
_cell.length_b   1.000
_cell.length_c   1.000
_cell.angle_alpha   90.00
_cell.angle_beta   90.00
_cell.angle_gamma   90.00
#
_symmetry.space_group_name_H-M   'P 1'
#
loop_
_entity.id
_entity.type
_entity.pdbx_description
1 polymer ?
#
loop_
_entity_poly.entity_id
_entity_poly.type
_entity_poly.pdbx_seq_one_letter_code
_entity_poly.pdbx_strand_id
1 'polypeptide(L)'
;VVDDEDVLKMNDENLRNFRRTKTAMVFQRFALLPHKTVLENTMFGLHIQNIDEKEANTRARRWIDRVGLSGYEEKYPQHLSGGMQQRVGLARALTNDGEILLMDEAFSALDPLIRKDMQDILLELQDELHKTVVFITHDLDEALKIGDRIAILKDGIMDQEGIPADILLSPMTQYVKDFVEDVNRAR
;
A
#
# COMPACT_ATOMS: atom_id res chain seq x y z
N VAL A 1 10.57 2.33 -15.64
CA VAL A 1 11.76 1.46 -15.60
C VAL A 1 11.94 1.02 -14.16
N VAL A 2 12.17 -0.27 -13.93
CA VAL A 2 12.42 -0.87 -12.62
C VAL A 2 13.65 -1.78 -12.77
N ASP A 3 14.67 -1.60 -11.94
CA ASP A 3 15.93 -2.36 -12.01
C ASP A 3 16.52 -2.41 -13.43
N ASP A 4 16.53 -1.26 -14.10
CA ASP A 4 16.95 -1.07 -15.51
C ASP A 4 16.07 -1.79 -16.55
N GLU A 5 15.00 -2.45 -16.16
CA GLU A 5 14.05 -3.08 -17.08
C GLU A 5 12.86 -2.15 -17.38
N ASP A 6 12.54 -2.01 -18.66
CA ASP A 6 11.35 -1.26 -19.12
C ASP A 6 10.11 -2.15 -19.03
N VAL A 7 9.37 -2.02 -17.94
CA VAL A 7 8.15 -2.81 -17.66
C VAL A 7 7.10 -2.70 -18.77
N LEU A 8 7.05 -1.55 -19.49
CA LEU A 8 6.10 -1.35 -20.60
C LEU A 8 6.47 -2.14 -21.87
N LYS A 9 7.71 -2.61 -21.97
CA LYS A 9 8.19 -3.43 -23.07
C LYS A 9 8.23 -4.92 -22.78
N MET A 10 7.88 -5.32 -21.56
CA MET A 10 7.81 -6.74 -21.20
C MET A 10 6.71 -7.45 -21.99
N ASN A 11 6.98 -8.68 -22.42
CA ASN A 11 5.95 -9.57 -22.91
C ASN A 11 5.02 -10.04 -21.79
N ASP A 12 3.89 -10.66 -22.13
CA ASP A 12 2.87 -11.07 -21.14
C ASP A 12 3.39 -12.04 -20.08
N GLU A 13 4.32 -12.91 -20.42
CA GLU A 13 4.89 -13.88 -19.49
C GLU A 13 5.82 -13.19 -18.49
N ASN A 14 6.74 -12.37 -18.97
CA ASN A 14 7.65 -11.60 -18.15
C ASN A 14 6.90 -10.61 -17.24
N LEU A 15 5.88 -9.95 -17.78
CA LEU A 15 5.05 -9.03 -17.01
C LEU A 15 4.26 -9.75 -15.90
N ARG A 16 3.72 -10.95 -16.17
CA ARG A 16 3.08 -11.78 -15.15
C ARG A 16 4.07 -12.21 -14.06
N ASN A 17 5.27 -12.62 -14.47
CA ASN A 17 6.31 -13.00 -13.51
C ASN A 17 6.75 -11.80 -12.66
N PHE A 18 6.99 -10.65 -13.28
CA PHE A 18 7.30 -9.40 -12.59
C PHE A 18 6.24 -9.05 -11.53
N ARG A 19 4.95 -9.05 -11.92
CA ARG A 19 3.83 -8.78 -11.00
C ARG A 19 3.74 -9.80 -9.86
N ARG A 20 4.07 -11.05 -10.12
CA ARG A 20 4.02 -12.13 -9.13
C ARG A 20 5.12 -12.06 -8.09
N THR A 21 6.33 -11.62 -8.49
CA THR A 21 7.55 -11.73 -7.68
C THR A 21 8.08 -10.38 -7.18
N LYS A 22 7.97 -9.32 -7.98
CA LYS A 22 8.58 -8.02 -7.69
C LYS A 22 7.61 -7.02 -7.07
N THR A 23 6.31 -7.16 -7.30
CA THR A 23 5.33 -6.17 -6.84
C THR A 23 4.29 -6.79 -5.92
N ALA A 24 3.83 -6.00 -4.97
CA ALA A 24 2.64 -6.27 -4.18
C ALA A 24 1.70 -5.07 -4.25
N MET A 25 0.39 -5.29 -4.09
CA MET A 25 -0.59 -4.21 -4.22
C MET A 25 -1.62 -4.26 -3.10
N VAL A 26 -1.87 -3.09 -2.51
CA VAL A 26 -2.97 -2.83 -1.59
C VAL A 26 -4.00 -1.98 -2.31
N PHE A 27 -5.24 -2.43 -2.34
CA PHE A 27 -6.34 -1.80 -3.08
C PHE A 27 -7.22 -0.98 -2.16
N GLN A 28 -7.84 0.07 -2.68
CA GLN A 28 -8.81 0.91 -2.00
C GLN A 28 -9.98 0.13 -1.39
N ARG A 29 -10.53 -0.87 -2.10
CA ARG A 29 -11.64 -1.73 -1.66
C ARG A 29 -11.18 -3.11 -1.20
N PHE A 30 -10.08 -3.17 -0.47
CA PHE A 30 -9.50 -4.36 0.16
C PHE A 30 -9.21 -5.54 -0.79
N ALA A 31 -10.03 -5.79 -1.81
CA ALA A 31 -9.93 -6.88 -2.79
C ALA A 31 -9.66 -8.25 -2.14
N LEU A 32 -10.27 -8.51 -0.99
CA LEU A 32 -10.18 -9.80 -0.31
C LEU A 32 -11.07 -10.83 -1.01
N LEU A 33 -10.62 -12.07 -0.99
CA LEU A 33 -11.38 -13.20 -1.49
C LEU A 33 -12.43 -13.59 -0.43
N PRO A 34 -13.74 -13.41 -0.69
CA PRO A 34 -14.76 -13.50 0.34
C PRO A 34 -14.98 -14.93 0.86
N HIS A 35 -14.60 -15.94 0.06
CA HIS A 35 -14.68 -17.37 0.36
C HIS A 35 -13.42 -17.93 1.03
N LYS A 36 -12.44 -17.07 1.33
CA LYS A 36 -11.20 -17.42 2.00
C LYS A 36 -11.09 -16.74 3.35
N THR A 37 -10.50 -17.43 4.32
CA THR A 37 -10.20 -16.89 5.65
C THR A 37 -9.14 -15.79 5.59
N VAL A 38 -8.88 -15.11 6.71
CA VAL A 38 -7.77 -14.16 6.87
C VAL A 38 -6.44 -14.82 6.51
N LEU A 39 -6.18 -16.01 7.06
CA LEU A 39 -4.95 -16.74 6.79
C LEU A 39 -4.82 -17.10 5.31
N GLU A 40 -5.84 -17.69 4.70
CA GLU A 40 -5.85 -18.05 3.29
C GLU A 40 -5.73 -16.85 2.34
N ASN A 41 -6.35 -15.70 2.68
CA ASN A 41 -6.16 -14.45 1.95
C ASN A 41 -4.70 -13.99 2.01
N THR A 42 -4.10 -14.05 3.19
CA THR A 42 -2.71 -13.62 3.41
C THR A 42 -1.72 -14.54 2.68
N MET A 43 -1.97 -15.85 2.64
CA MET A 43 -1.15 -16.83 1.93
C MET A 43 -1.32 -16.82 0.41
N PHE A 44 -2.38 -16.19 -0.11
CA PHE A 44 -2.81 -16.35 -1.50
C PHE A 44 -1.68 -16.08 -2.53
N GLY A 45 -0.92 -15.02 -2.35
CA GLY A 45 0.19 -14.68 -3.25
C GLY A 45 1.33 -15.72 -3.19
N LEU A 46 1.61 -16.29 -2.03
CA LEU A 46 2.63 -17.33 -1.86
C LEU A 46 2.23 -18.64 -2.56
N HIS A 47 0.93 -18.98 -2.54
CA HIS A 47 0.43 -20.14 -3.30
C HIS A 47 0.60 -19.94 -4.81
N ILE A 48 0.37 -18.73 -5.33
CA ILE A 48 0.63 -18.40 -6.75
C ILE A 48 2.12 -18.53 -7.09
N GLN A 49 3.01 -18.29 -6.13
CA GLN A 49 4.45 -18.43 -6.28
C GLN A 49 4.92 -19.89 -6.08
N ASN A 50 4.01 -20.83 -5.76
CA ASN A 50 4.31 -22.23 -5.41
C ASN A 50 5.24 -22.36 -4.20
N ILE A 51 5.14 -21.46 -3.23
CA ILE A 51 5.84 -21.57 -1.95
C ILE A 51 5.24 -22.72 -1.14
N ASP A 52 6.09 -23.47 -0.45
CA ASP A 52 5.66 -24.58 0.40
C ASP A 52 4.63 -24.15 1.44
N GLU A 53 3.63 -24.98 1.69
CA GLU A 53 2.48 -24.67 2.57
C GLU A 53 2.91 -24.31 3.99
N LYS A 54 3.89 -25.01 4.53
CA LYS A 54 4.40 -24.74 5.89
C LYS A 54 5.11 -23.40 5.97
N GLU A 55 5.90 -23.06 4.95
CA GLU A 55 6.56 -21.78 4.86
C GLU A 55 5.55 -20.64 4.64
N ALA A 56 4.59 -20.82 3.74
CA ALA A 56 3.53 -19.87 3.48
C ALA A 56 2.72 -19.55 4.75
N ASN A 57 2.33 -20.61 5.50
CA ASN A 57 1.61 -20.46 6.77
C ASN A 57 2.44 -19.68 7.81
N THR A 58 3.72 -19.98 7.94
CA THR A 58 4.61 -19.32 8.90
C THR A 58 4.76 -17.82 8.56
N ARG A 59 5.00 -17.49 7.28
CA ARG A 59 5.10 -16.10 6.83
C ARG A 59 3.79 -15.34 7.02
N ALA A 60 2.67 -15.96 6.66
CA ALA A 60 1.36 -15.32 6.77
C ALA A 60 0.99 -15.02 8.24
N ARG A 61 1.19 -15.97 9.15
CA ARG A 61 0.92 -15.74 10.59
C ARG A 61 1.79 -14.63 11.17
N ARG A 62 3.06 -14.54 10.78
CA ARG A 62 3.93 -13.44 11.18
C ARG A 62 3.33 -12.07 10.77
N TRP A 63 2.85 -11.95 9.54
CA TRP A 63 2.27 -10.69 9.07
C TRP A 63 0.90 -10.39 9.67
N ILE A 64 0.07 -11.41 9.89
CA ILE A 64 -1.21 -11.28 10.60
C ILE A 64 -0.99 -10.73 12.02
N ASP A 65 0.02 -11.25 12.72
CA ASP A 65 0.43 -10.76 14.04
C ASP A 65 0.91 -9.30 13.98
N ARG A 66 1.80 -8.97 13.04
CA ARG A 66 2.36 -7.62 12.86
C ARG A 66 1.30 -6.55 12.58
N VAL A 67 0.24 -6.88 11.87
CA VAL A 67 -0.87 -5.96 11.62
C VAL A 67 -1.95 -5.99 12.71
N GLY A 68 -1.72 -6.69 13.81
CA GLY A 68 -2.61 -6.74 14.98
C GLY A 68 -3.88 -7.56 14.75
N LEU A 69 -3.81 -8.64 13.98
CA LEU A 69 -4.93 -9.54 13.69
C LEU A 69 -4.77 -10.96 14.25
N SER A 70 -3.88 -11.16 15.24
CA SER A 70 -3.75 -12.43 15.93
C SER A 70 -5.08 -12.88 16.53
N GLY A 71 -5.45 -14.14 16.30
CA GLY A 71 -6.73 -14.73 16.72
C GLY A 71 -7.88 -14.57 15.71
N TYR A 72 -7.63 -13.90 14.57
CA TYR A 72 -8.62 -13.74 13.50
C TYR A 72 -8.31 -14.61 12.27
N GLU A 73 -7.32 -15.48 12.31
CA GLU A 73 -6.81 -16.27 11.20
C GLU A 73 -7.89 -17.05 10.45
N GLU A 74 -8.84 -17.63 11.21
CA GLU A 74 -9.93 -18.46 10.70
C GLU A 74 -11.22 -17.66 10.39
N LYS A 75 -11.20 -16.33 10.55
CA LYS A 75 -12.35 -15.49 10.22
C LYS A 75 -12.39 -15.17 8.74
N TYR A 76 -13.61 -15.04 8.21
CA TYR A 76 -13.87 -14.62 6.83
C TYR A 76 -13.99 -13.10 6.75
N PRO A 77 -13.73 -12.46 5.58
CA PRO A 77 -13.82 -11.02 5.41
C PRO A 77 -15.13 -10.39 5.91
N GLN A 78 -16.25 -11.07 5.70
CA GLN A 78 -17.57 -10.60 6.14
C GLN A 78 -17.73 -10.47 7.68
N HIS A 79 -16.84 -11.09 8.46
CA HIS A 79 -16.85 -11.01 9.93
C HIS A 79 -15.91 -9.93 10.47
N LEU A 80 -15.29 -9.13 9.58
CA LEU A 80 -14.28 -8.13 9.92
C LEU A 80 -14.81 -6.72 9.66
N SER A 81 -14.39 -5.76 10.50
CA SER A 81 -14.57 -4.34 10.20
C SER A 81 -13.76 -3.92 8.95
N GLY A 82 -14.10 -2.76 8.36
CA GLY A 82 -13.35 -2.23 7.21
C GLY A 82 -11.86 -2.06 7.48
N GLY A 83 -11.52 -1.53 8.67
CA GLY A 83 -10.11 -1.41 9.09
C GLY A 83 -9.41 -2.75 9.24
N MET A 84 -10.08 -3.77 9.77
CA MET A 84 -9.51 -5.12 9.85
C MET A 84 -9.31 -5.72 8.46
N GLN A 85 -10.27 -5.53 7.53
CA GLN A 85 -10.13 -5.98 6.15
C GLN A 85 -8.93 -5.32 5.45
N GLN A 86 -8.70 -4.03 5.71
CA GLN A 86 -7.54 -3.31 5.18
C GLN A 86 -6.22 -3.87 5.74
N ARG A 87 -6.18 -4.19 7.04
CA ARG A 87 -5.02 -4.84 7.67
C ARG A 87 -4.73 -6.22 7.04
N VAL A 88 -5.77 -7.00 6.70
CA VAL A 88 -5.60 -8.25 5.95
C VAL A 88 -5.02 -7.99 4.55
N GLY A 89 -5.51 -6.96 3.86
CA GLY A 89 -4.97 -6.54 2.55
C GLY A 89 -3.49 -6.17 2.61
N LEU A 90 -3.10 -5.42 3.66
CA LEU A 90 -1.71 -5.06 3.91
C LEU A 90 -0.85 -6.29 4.24
N ALA A 91 -1.31 -7.17 5.15
CA ALA A 91 -0.62 -8.41 5.49
C ALA A 91 -0.39 -9.30 4.25
N ARG A 92 -1.41 -9.45 3.40
CA ARG A 92 -1.32 -10.18 2.13
C ARG A 92 -0.26 -9.60 1.20
N ALA A 93 -0.21 -8.28 1.07
CA ALA A 93 0.76 -7.60 0.21
C ALA A 93 2.19 -7.79 0.74
N LEU A 94 2.39 -7.66 2.04
CA LEU A 94 3.69 -7.78 2.69
C LEU A 94 4.22 -9.22 2.72
N THR A 95 3.32 -10.20 2.81
CA THR A 95 3.67 -11.63 2.81
C THR A 95 4.35 -12.06 1.51
N ASN A 96 4.04 -11.40 0.39
CA ASN A 96 4.60 -11.69 -0.93
C ASN A 96 6.08 -11.33 -1.08
N ASP A 97 6.65 -10.59 -0.16
CA ASP A 97 8.05 -10.18 -0.14
C ASP A 97 8.56 -9.41 -1.40
N GLY A 98 7.66 -8.89 -2.21
CA GLY A 98 7.99 -8.03 -3.36
C GLY A 98 8.74 -6.76 -2.92
N GLU A 99 9.68 -6.30 -3.75
CA GLU A 99 10.49 -5.11 -3.47
C GLU A 99 9.70 -3.81 -3.59
N ILE A 100 8.59 -3.84 -4.35
CA ILE A 100 7.74 -2.68 -4.62
C ILE A 100 6.35 -2.91 -4.06
N LEU A 101 5.91 -2.01 -3.20
CA LEU A 101 4.55 -1.98 -2.66
C LEU A 101 3.76 -0.84 -3.33
N LEU A 102 2.75 -1.20 -4.10
CA LEU A 102 1.81 -0.27 -4.71
C LEU A 102 0.59 -0.11 -3.81
N MET A 103 0.22 1.12 -3.49
CA MET A 103 -0.93 1.42 -2.65
C MET A 103 -1.82 2.45 -3.36
N ASP A 104 -3.02 2.03 -3.73
CA ASP A 104 -3.97 2.85 -4.47
C ASP A 104 -5.11 3.27 -3.54
N GLU A 105 -5.07 4.53 -3.08
CA GLU A 105 -6.00 5.11 -2.11
C GLU A 105 -6.31 4.18 -0.92
N ALA A 106 -5.29 3.48 -0.44
CA ALA A 106 -5.44 2.36 0.48
C ALA A 106 -6.14 2.72 1.80
N PHE A 107 -6.13 3.98 2.20
CA PHE A 107 -6.70 4.43 3.47
C PHE A 107 -7.95 5.31 3.33
N SER A 108 -8.36 5.65 2.11
CA SER A 108 -9.45 6.59 1.85
C SER A 108 -10.81 6.14 2.40
N ALA A 109 -11.06 4.83 2.45
CA ALA A 109 -12.31 4.23 2.93
C ALA A 109 -12.35 4.02 4.46
N LEU A 110 -11.29 4.40 5.20
CA LEU A 110 -11.19 4.21 6.64
C LEU A 110 -11.63 5.46 7.41
N ASP A 111 -12.20 5.26 8.61
CA ASP A 111 -12.42 6.36 9.53
C ASP A 111 -11.08 6.98 9.99
N PRO A 112 -11.08 8.24 10.48
CA PRO A 112 -9.84 8.96 10.78
C PRO A 112 -8.92 8.29 11.79
N LEU A 113 -9.48 7.58 12.80
CA LEU A 113 -8.69 6.93 13.83
C LEU A 113 -7.97 5.70 13.27
N ILE A 114 -8.71 4.83 12.58
CA ILE A 114 -8.16 3.62 11.95
C ILE A 114 -7.17 4.00 10.84
N ARG A 115 -7.46 5.06 10.09
CA ARG A 115 -6.54 5.60 9.07
C ARG A 115 -5.19 5.97 9.69
N LYS A 116 -5.20 6.71 10.80
CA LYS A 116 -3.98 7.07 11.51
C LYS A 116 -3.19 5.84 11.96
N ASP A 117 -3.86 4.86 12.56
CA ASP A 117 -3.22 3.61 12.99
C ASP A 117 -2.57 2.87 11.81
N MET A 118 -3.26 2.83 10.65
CA MET A 118 -2.72 2.18 9.44
C MET A 118 -1.51 2.91 8.86
N GLN A 119 -1.52 4.25 8.89
CA GLN A 119 -0.37 5.05 8.49
C GLN A 119 0.83 4.81 9.41
N ASP A 120 0.62 4.76 10.72
CA ASP A 120 1.67 4.53 11.70
C ASP A 120 2.27 3.12 11.52
N ILE A 121 1.44 2.09 11.32
CA ILE A 121 1.90 0.73 10.97
C ILE A 121 2.74 0.75 9.68
N LEU A 122 2.30 1.48 8.64
CA LEU A 122 3.05 1.54 7.37
C LEU A 122 4.43 2.18 7.56
N LEU A 123 4.52 3.27 8.33
CA LEU A 123 5.79 3.95 8.62
C LEU A 123 6.74 3.06 9.41
N GLU A 124 6.27 2.38 10.46
CA GLU A 124 7.07 1.41 11.21
C GLU A 124 7.61 0.28 10.31
N LEU A 125 6.77 -0.22 9.40
CA LEU A 125 7.17 -1.27 8.47
C LEU A 125 8.12 -0.78 7.38
N GLN A 126 8.00 0.46 6.93
CA GLN A 126 8.89 1.06 5.94
C GLN A 126 10.32 1.19 6.46
N ASP A 127 10.48 1.63 7.71
CA ASP A 127 11.78 1.72 8.39
C ASP A 127 12.45 0.34 8.54
N GLU A 128 11.67 -0.72 8.74
CA GLU A 128 12.19 -2.09 8.92
C GLU A 128 12.50 -2.79 7.59
N LEU A 129 11.65 -2.60 6.58
CA LEU A 129 11.65 -3.42 5.37
C LEU A 129 12.42 -2.81 4.20
N HIS A 130 12.69 -1.51 4.23
CA HIS A 130 13.37 -0.76 3.16
C HIS A 130 12.80 -1.02 1.75
N LYS A 131 11.46 -1.18 1.65
CA LYS A 131 10.78 -1.39 0.36
C LYS A 131 10.50 -0.06 -0.33
N THR A 132 10.48 -0.09 -1.66
CA THR A 132 9.96 1.05 -2.43
C THR A 132 8.43 1.06 -2.35
N VAL A 133 7.86 2.09 -1.72
CA VAL A 133 6.41 2.27 -1.63
C VAL A 133 5.97 3.34 -2.61
N VAL A 134 5.05 3.00 -3.51
CA VAL A 134 4.35 3.97 -4.36
C VAL A 134 2.93 4.10 -3.83
N PHE A 135 2.66 5.26 -3.21
CA PHE A 135 1.41 5.54 -2.52
C PHE A 135 0.60 6.59 -3.28
N ILE A 136 -0.57 6.23 -3.78
CA ILE A 136 -1.50 7.13 -4.44
C ILE A 136 -2.54 7.57 -3.43
N THR A 137 -2.70 8.88 -3.26
CA THR A 137 -3.72 9.48 -2.40
C THR A 137 -4.19 10.80 -3.00
N HIS A 138 -5.42 11.21 -2.66
CA HIS A 138 -5.93 12.55 -2.90
C HIS A 138 -5.82 13.45 -1.65
N ASP A 139 -5.29 12.93 -0.55
CA ASP A 139 -5.11 13.62 0.72
C ASP A 139 -3.64 14.08 0.87
N LEU A 140 -3.43 15.41 0.84
CA LEU A 140 -2.09 15.97 0.96
C LEU A 140 -1.46 15.71 2.34
N ASP A 141 -2.24 15.70 3.42
CA ASP A 141 -1.72 15.37 4.76
C ASP A 141 -1.18 13.95 4.84
N GLU A 142 -1.82 12.99 4.16
CA GLU A 142 -1.27 11.64 4.01
C GLU A 142 0.05 11.64 3.24
N ALA A 143 0.09 12.33 2.09
CA ALA A 143 1.30 12.41 1.29
C ALA A 143 2.46 13.06 2.06
N LEU A 144 2.20 14.14 2.79
CA LEU A 144 3.19 14.83 3.62
C LEU A 144 3.69 14.01 4.81
N LYS A 145 2.84 13.14 5.36
CA LYS A 145 3.17 12.29 6.50
C LYS A 145 4.00 11.07 6.10
N ILE A 146 3.65 10.45 4.96
CA ILE A 146 4.18 9.13 4.56
C ILE A 146 5.33 9.26 3.56
N GLY A 147 5.28 10.25 2.66
CA GLY A 147 6.14 10.31 1.50
C GLY A 147 7.50 10.96 1.76
N ASP A 148 8.58 10.31 1.36
CA ASP A 148 9.91 10.93 1.23
C ASP A 148 9.94 11.90 0.04
N ARG A 149 9.20 11.58 -1.01
CA ARG A 149 9.00 12.40 -2.21
C ARG A 149 7.52 12.41 -2.60
N ILE A 150 7.05 13.56 -3.06
CA ILE A 150 5.66 13.77 -3.47
C ILE A 150 5.65 14.23 -4.92
N ALA A 151 4.81 13.59 -5.73
CA ALA A 151 4.51 14.02 -7.10
C ALA A 151 3.04 14.44 -7.17
N ILE A 152 2.78 15.69 -7.51
CA ILE A 152 1.43 16.22 -7.71
C ILE A 152 1.09 16.14 -9.19
N LEU A 153 -0.03 15.47 -9.49
CA LEU A 153 -0.52 15.29 -10.85
C LEU A 153 -1.78 16.16 -11.05
N LYS A 154 -1.85 16.80 -12.21
CA LYS A 154 -3.03 17.51 -12.69
C LYS A 154 -3.33 17.07 -14.11
N ASP A 155 -4.56 16.68 -14.37
CA ASP A 155 -5.01 16.24 -15.71
C ASP A 155 -4.12 15.16 -16.36
N GLY A 156 -3.56 14.25 -15.53
CA GLY A 156 -2.67 13.19 -15.97
C GLY A 156 -1.22 13.61 -16.24
N ILE A 157 -0.87 14.87 -15.95
CA ILE A 157 0.49 15.42 -16.13
C ILE A 157 1.08 15.74 -14.76
N MET A 158 2.38 15.50 -14.58
CA MET A 158 3.10 15.87 -13.38
C MET A 158 3.23 17.41 -13.33
N ASP A 159 2.63 18.03 -12.31
CA ASP A 159 2.63 19.48 -12.12
C ASP A 159 3.83 19.94 -11.26
N GLN A 160 4.11 19.20 -10.19
CA GLN A 160 5.28 19.41 -9.34
C GLN A 160 5.73 18.11 -8.69
N GLU A 161 7.04 17.94 -8.51
CA GLU A 161 7.65 16.87 -7.73
C GLU A 161 8.68 17.46 -6.77
N GLY A 162 8.77 16.93 -5.55
CA GLY A 162 9.75 17.36 -4.55
C GLY A 162 9.63 16.62 -3.23
N ILE A 163 10.47 16.98 -2.27
CA ILE A 163 10.29 16.55 -0.88
C ILE A 163 9.11 17.31 -0.25
N PRO A 164 8.51 16.82 0.85
CA PRO A 164 7.41 17.47 1.54
C PRO A 164 7.62 18.98 1.79
N ALA A 165 8.83 19.39 2.18
CA ALA A 165 9.17 20.77 2.43
C ALA A 165 9.07 21.64 1.15
N ASP A 166 9.50 21.13 0.00
CA ASP A 166 9.42 21.86 -1.27
C ASP A 166 7.97 22.10 -1.69
N ILE A 167 7.10 21.11 -1.51
CA ILE A 167 5.67 21.20 -1.82
C ILE A 167 5.01 22.27 -0.96
N LEU A 168 5.31 22.29 0.35
CA LEU A 168 4.69 23.23 1.28
C LEU A 168 5.24 24.65 1.18
N LEU A 169 6.55 24.81 1.02
CA LEU A 169 7.23 26.10 1.16
C LEU A 169 7.50 26.76 -0.19
N SER A 170 7.53 26.01 -1.27
CA SER A 170 7.90 26.47 -2.61
C SER A 170 6.96 25.94 -3.70
N PRO A 171 5.63 26.11 -3.56
CA PRO A 171 4.69 25.66 -4.59
C PRO A 171 4.94 26.40 -5.91
N MET A 172 5.16 25.62 -6.99
CA MET A 172 5.59 26.17 -8.29
C MET A 172 4.44 26.69 -9.14
N THR A 173 3.23 26.10 -8.98
CA THR A 173 2.06 26.47 -9.77
C THR A 173 0.92 26.98 -8.90
N GLN A 174 -0.04 27.69 -9.50
CA GLN A 174 -1.22 28.14 -8.77
C GLN A 174 -2.04 26.94 -8.24
N TYR A 175 -2.10 25.86 -9.02
CA TYR A 175 -2.80 24.63 -8.60
C TYR A 175 -2.21 24.03 -7.31
N VAL A 176 -0.88 23.92 -7.23
CA VAL A 176 -0.21 23.41 -6.03
C VAL A 176 -0.40 24.38 -4.85
N LYS A 177 -0.37 25.71 -5.08
CA LYS A 177 -0.66 26.70 -4.03
C LYS A 177 -2.06 26.53 -3.46
N ASP A 178 -3.06 26.43 -4.32
CA ASP A 178 -4.44 26.26 -3.91
C ASP A 178 -4.62 24.97 -3.11
N PHE A 179 -3.98 23.87 -3.57
CA PHE A 179 -4.01 22.57 -2.92
C PHE A 179 -3.38 22.58 -1.51
N VAL A 180 -2.26 23.29 -1.35
CA VAL A 180 -1.59 23.49 -0.04
C VAL A 180 -2.40 24.41 0.88
N GLU A 181 -3.02 25.47 0.33
CA GLU A 181 -3.84 26.40 1.12
C GLU A 181 -5.09 25.72 1.67
N ASP A 182 -5.74 24.85 0.92
CA ASP A 182 -6.92 24.12 1.38
C ASP A 182 -6.61 23.22 2.59
N VAL A 183 -5.45 22.57 2.60
CA VAL A 183 -4.98 21.79 3.76
C VAL A 183 -4.72 22.69 4.98
N ASN A 184 -4.11 23.86 4.78
CA ASN A 184 -3.84 24.79 5.88
C ASN A 184 -5.12 25.40 6.48
N ARG A 185 -6.20 25.53 5.70
CA ARG A 185 -7.51 26.03 6.18
C ARG A 185 -8.30 24.97 6.96
N ALA A 186 -8.01 23.69 6.74
CA ALA A 186 -8.69 22.56 7.42
C ALA A 186 -8.10 22.24 8.80
N ARG A 187 -6.98 22.84 9.17
CA ARG A 187 -6.30 22.77 10.48
C ARG A 187 -6.72 23.93 11.39
#